data_166e3523701793758e51ba6f74679ac2
#
_entry.id   166e3523701793758e51ba6f74679ac2
#
_cell.length_a   1.000
_cell.length_b   1.000
_cell.length_c   1.000
_cell.angle_alpha   90.00
_cell.angle_beta   90.00
_cell.angle_gamma   90.00
#
_symmetry.space_group_name_H-M   'P 1'
#
loop_
_entity.id
_entity.type
_entity.pdbx_description
1 polymer ?
#
loop_
_entity_poly.entity_id
_entity_poly.type
_entity_poly.pdbx_seq_one_letter_code
_entity_poly.pdbx_strand_id
1 'polypeptide(L)'
;MRFSISVITCTHNPRHHYLEKVLGALKSQTLPLKQWEFLLIDNASEQLLSSEIDLNWHPNARHIREEKLGLTPARLRGIQEAVGDILVFVDDDNVLDLDYLEITLKISKDFAIIGAWGGQVIPELEEKPPEWIKTDQKNYLYSLACREFDRDSWSNLLHQHTTTPCGAGLCVRKIVADKYAESIRNDPRRIGMGRKGNLLTSCEDTDLAFTACDIGLGTGQFTSLKVTHLIPPSRLEEHYLLRLTEGLSYSGTMLDYMRGKLPPQQTWKSSKIYLLYLRLRYGVRRSRFYEATQKGIRLALKEIAN
;
A
#
# COMPACT_ATOMS: atom_id res chain seq x y z
N MET A 1 14.41 13.82 -21.93
CA MET A 1 14.04 12.42 -22.28
C MET A 1 12.70 12.11 -21.64
N ARG A 2 11.83 11.36 -22.30
CA ARG A 2 10.57 10.90 -21.72
C ARG A 2 10.77 9.44 -21.29
N PHE A 3 10.60 9.16 -19.99
CA PHE A 3 10.66 7.80 -19.47
C PHE A 3 9.31 7.11 -19.62
N SER A 4 9.34 5.79 -19.78
CA SER A 4 8.13 4.99 -19.76
C SER A 4 7.64 4.75 -18.32
N ILE A 5 8.57 4.63 -17.37
CA ILE A 5 8.29 4.36 -15.96
C ILE A 5 9.08 5.30 -15.05
N SER A 6 8.43 5.79 -13.99
CA SER A 6 9.08 6.32 -12.79
C SER A 6 8.88 5.33 -11.63
N VAL A 7 9.95 4.75 -11.13
CA VAL A 7 9.93 3.94 -9.90
C VAL A 7 10.11 4.86 -8.71
N ILE A 8 9.21 4.76 -7.74
CA ILE A 8 9.16 5.65 -6.57
C ILE A 8 9.23 4.79 -5.31
N THR A 9 10.32 4.93 -4.54
CA THR A 9 10.46 4.33 -3.21
C THR A 9 10.37 5.43 -2.16
N CYS A 10 9.33 5.37 -1.31
CA CYS A 10 9.16 6.26 -0.17
C CYS A 10 9.63 5.54 1.09
N THR A 11 10.51 6.18 1.87
CA THR A 11 11.05 5.58 3.07
C THR A 11 11.29 6.60 4.18
N HIS A 12 11.23 6.13 5.44
CA HIS A 12 11.51 6.89 6.65
C HIS A 12 12.24 5.99 7.66
N ASN A 13 13.50 6.30 7.96
CA ASN A 13 14.34 5.49 8.83
C ASN A 13 14.30 4.00 8.43
N PRO A 14 14.70 3.64 7.20
CA PRO A 14 14.56 2.30 6.66
C PRO A 14 15.40 1.28 7.44
N ARG A 15 14.99 0.02 7.40
CA ARG A 15 15.87 -1.09 7.74
C ARG A 15 16.87 -1.26 6.61
N HIS A 16 18.15 -0.92 6.83
CA HIS A 16 19.17 -0.90 5.78
C HIS A 16 19.21 -2.20 4.96
N HIS A 17 19.20 -3.35 5.63
CA HIS A 17 19.26 -4.65 4.94
C HIS A 17 18.00 -4.98 4.10
N TYR A 18 16.83 -4.37 4.41
CA TYR A 18 15.65 -4.46 3.56
C TYR A 18 15.78 -3.56 2.33
N LEU A 19 16.13 -2.29 2.56
CA LEU A 19 16.35 -1.35 1.48
C LEU A 19 17.44 -1.82 0.51
N GLU A 20 18.52 -2.44 1.00
CA GLU A 20 19.57 -3.06 0.17
C GLU A 20 19.00 -4.17 -0.74
N LYS A 21 18.13 -5.06 -0.22
CA LYS A 21 17.45 -6.08 -1.03
C LYS A 21 16.56 -5.44 -2.10
N VAL A 22 15.79 -4.41 -1.75
CA VAL A 22 14.93 -3.67 -2.68
C VAL A 22 15.76 -3.02 -3.78
N LEU A 23 16.83 -2.31 -3.43
CA LEU A 23 17.75 -1.69 -4.40
C LEU A 23 18.45 -2.74 -5.27
N GLY A 24 18.84 -3.88 -4.70
CA GLY A 24 19.40 -5.01 -5.43
C GLY A 24 18.44 -5.56 -6.50
N ALA A 25 17.16 -5.70 -6.16
CA ALA A 25 16.14 -6.11 -7.12
C ALA A 25 15.89 -5.08 -8.22
N LEU A 26 15.93 -3.78 -7.88
CA LEU A 26 15.82 -2.70 -8.86
C LEU A 26 17.05 -2.66 -9.81
N LYS A 27 18.25 -2.88 -9.30
CA LYS A 27 19.48 -2.99 -10.12
C LYS A 27 19.41 -4.14 -11.12
N SER A 28 18.68 -5.20 -10.79
CA SER A 28 18.58 -6.44 -11.57
C SER A 28 17.41 -6.45 -12.54
N GLN A 29 16.61 -5.37 -12.65
CA GLN A 29 15.47 -5.33 -13.57
C GLN A 29 15.89 -5.52 -15.03
N THR A 30 15.12 -6.34 -15.78
CA THR A 30 15.36 -6.63 -17.20
C THR A 30 15.08 -5.44 -18.11
N LEU A 31 14.21 -4.51 -17.68
CA LEU A 31 13.90 -3.29 -18.44
C LEU A 31 15.14 -2.39 -18.52
N PRO A 32 15.61 -2.00 -19.73
CA PRO A 32 16.80 -1.15 -19.88
C PRO A 32 16.71 0.18 -19.10
N LEU A 33 17.77 0.55 -18.37
CA LEU A 33 17.85 1.74 -17.51
C LEU A 33 17.44 3.05 -18.21
N LYS A 34 17.62 3.15 -19.53
CA LYS A 34 17.22 4.33 -20.33
C LYS A 34 15.71 4.52 -20.46
N GLN A 35 14.90 3.50 -20.10
CA GLN A 35 13.44 3.54 -20.22
C GLN A 35 12.74 3.95 -18.93
N TRP A 36 13.45 4.03 -17.81
CA TRP A 36 12.88 4.39 -16.53
C TRP A 36 13.79 5.29 -15.71
N GLU A 37 13.22 5.92 -14.70
CA GLU A 37 13.93 6.68 -13.68
C GLU A 37 13.65 6.10 -12.31
N PHE A 38 14.52 6.36 -11.35
CA PHE A 38 14.35 5.95 -9.95
C PHE A 38 14.33 7.15 -9.01
N LEU A 39 13.30 7.26 -8.19
CA LEU A 39 13.12 8.34 -7.22
C LEU A 39 13.10 7.72 -5.80
N LEU A 40 14.15 7.96 -5.03
CA LEU A 40 14.20 7.61 -3.61
C LEU A 40 13.74 8.82 -2.80
N ILE A 41 12.53 8.73 -2.25
CA ILE A 41 11.93 9.79 -1.44
C ILE A 41 12.27 9.53 0.03
N ASP A 42 13.22 10.30 0.55
CA ASP A 42 13.57 10.30 1.97
C ASP A 42 12.56 11.16 2.73
N ASN A 43 11.63 10.52 3.41
CA ASN A 43 10.56 11.19 4.16
C ASN A 43 11.00 11.53 5.59
N ALA A 44 11.73 12.62 5.74
CA ALA A 44 12.17 13.15 7.02
C ALA A 44 12.92 12.13 7.91
N SER A 45 13.79 11.28 7.32
CA SER A 45 14.65 10.37 8.09
C SER A 45 15.61 11.17 8.99
N GLU A 46 15.99 10.58 10.13
CA GLU A 46 16.90 11.22 11.10
C GLU A 46 18.27 11.47 10.49
N GLN A 47 18.75 10.52 9.67
CA GLN A 47 19.97 10.68 8.86
C GLN A 47 19.58 10.82 7.39
N LEU A 48 20.30 11.70 6.68
CA LEU A 48 20.05 11.93 5.26
C LEU A 48 20.45 10.69 4.44
N LEU A 49 19.50 10.04 3.80
CA LEU A 49 19.76 8.86 2.99
C LEU A 49 20.71 9.13 1.80
N SER A 50 20.77 10.37 1.32
CA SER A 50 21.72 10.76 0.27
C SER A 50 23.19 10.66 0.68
N SER A 51 23.51 10.60 1.98
CA SER A 51 24.85 10.38 2.48
C SER A 51 25.19 8.89 2.72
N GLU A 52 24.17 8.02 2.71
CA GLU A 52 24.33 6.59 3.06
C GLU A 52 24.09 5.66 1.87
N ILE A 53 23.19 6.04 0.95
CA ILE A 53 22.75 5.20 -0.15
C ILE A 53 23.32 5.71 -1.48
N ASP A 54 24.14 4.89 -2.12
CA ASP A 54 24.67 5.19 -3.46
C ASP A 54 23.65 4.78 -4.54
N LEU A 55 23.24 5.78 -5.36
CA LEU A 55 22.35 5.61 -6.51
C LEU A 55 23.06 5.72 -7.86
N ASN A 56 24.39 5.83 -7.92
CA ASN A 56 25.17 5.98 -9.15
C ASN A 56 25.06 4.79 -10.12
N TRP A 57 24.50 3.67 -9.65
CA TRP A 57 24.21 2.51 -10.50
C TRP A 57 23.12 2.79 -11.55
N HIS A 58 22.31 3.83 -11.35
CA HIS A 58 21.24 4.19 -12.28
C HIS A 58 21.41 5.65 -12.74
N PRO A 59 21.63 5.89 -14.04
CA PRO A 59 21.98 7.25 -14.55
C PRO A 59 20.87 8.28 -14.35
N ASN A 60 19.64 7.84 -14.11
CA ASN A 60 18.47 8.70 -13.91
C ASN A 60 17.86 8.49 -12.50
N ALA A 61 18.68 8.11 -11.52
CA ALA A 61 18.24 8.03 -10.13
C ALA A 61 18.41 9.38 -9.43
N ARG A 62 17.50 9.69 -8.51
CA ARG A 62 17.54 10.92 -7.71
C ARG A 62 17.15 10.65 -6.26
N HIS A 63 17.91 11.24 -5.33
CA HIS A 63 17.48 11.42 -3.94
C HIS A 63 16.59 12.66 -3.84
N ILE A 64 15.45 12.51 -3.20
CA ILE A 64 14.50 13.59 -2.99
C ILE A 64 14.10 13.60 -1.52
N ARG A 65 14.26 14.73 -0.86
CA ARG A 65 13.86 14.91 0.53
C ARG A 65 12.43 15.46 0.60
N GLU A 66 11.58 14.84 1.45
CA GLU A 66 10.27 15.35 1.83
C GLU A 66 10.22 15.54 3.35
N GLU A 67 10.13 16.81 3.78
CA GLU A 67 10.19 17.16 5.19
C GLU A 67 8.87 16.93 5.94
N LYS A 68 7.75 16.88 5.23
CA LYS A 68 6.45 16.61 5.85
C LYS A 68 6.30 15.12 6.10
N LEU A 69 6.48 14.70 7.35
CA LEU A 69 6.40 13.29 7.74
C LEU A 69 5.02 12.68 7.43
N GLY A 70 5.04 11.52 6.76
CA GLY A 70 3.89 10.69 6.43
C GLY A 70 3.98 10.10 5.03
N LEU A 71 3.46 8.89 4.85
CA LEU A 71 3.54 8.16 3.58
C LEU A 71 2.81 8.90 2.45
N THR A 72 1.64 9.48 2.71
CA THR A 72 0.91 10.26 1.69
C THR A 72 1.69 11.49 1.21
N PRO A 73 2.26 12.37 2.08
CA PRO A 73 3.16 13.43 1.63
C PRO A 73 4.33 12.95 0.79
N ALA A 74 4.98 11.83 1.20
CA ALA A 74 6.10 11.26 0.45
C ALA A 74 5.67 10.78 -0.95
N ARG A 75 4.54 10.07 -1.05
CA ARG A 75 3.98 9.63 -2.35
C ARG A 75 3.59 10.81 -3.23
N LEU A 76 2.97 11.86 -2.66
CA LEU A 76 2.65 13.09 -3.40
C LEU A 76 3.91 13.78 -3.93
N ARG A 77 4.99 13.82 -3.14
CA ARG A 77 6.28 14.33 -3.61
C ARG A 77 6.81 13.47 -4.76
N GLY A 78 6.76 12.15 -4.64
CA GLY A 78 7.14 11.24 -5.73
C GLY A 78 6.32 11.45 -6.99
N ILE A 79 4.99 11.60 -6.88
CA ILE A 79 4.09 11.89 -8.02
C ILE A 79 4.48 13.21 -8.71
N GLN A 80 4.77 14.24 -7.93
CA GLN A 80 5.16 15.56 -8.44
C GLN A 80 6.48 15.53 -9.21
N GLU A 81 7.46 14.75 -8.73
CA GLU A 81 8.80 14.65 -9.31
C GLU A 81 8.89 13.69 -10.50
N ALA A 82 7.94 12.76 -10.60
CA ALA A 82 7.90 11.71 -11.62
C ALA A 82 7.58 12.28 -13.00
N VAL A 83 8.37 11.88 -14.02
CA VAL A 83 8.17 12.29 -15.41
C VAL A 83 7.81 11.12 -16.34
N GLY A 84 7.77 9.88 -15.84
CA GLY A 84 7.36 8.69 -16.58
C GLY A 84 5.84 8.63 -16.82
N ASP A 85 5.45 7.93 -17.88
CA ASP A 85 4.02 7.72 -18.20
C ASP A 85 3.31 6.79 -17.20
N ILE A 86 4.07 5.95 -16.51
CA ILE A 86 3.61 5.01 -15.48
C ILE A 86 4.45 5.21 -14.24
N LEU A 87 3.81 5.28 -13.08
CA LEU A 87 4.45 5.31 -11.77
C LEU A 87 4.35 3.92 -11.15
N VAL A 88 5.47 3.42 -10.61
CA VAL A 88 5.53 2.16 -9.86
C VAL A 88 5.98 2.46 -8.44
N PHE A 89 5.09 2.26 -7.47
CA PHE A 89 5.39 2.46 -6.06
C PHE A 89 5.98 1.19 -5.46
N VAL A 90 7.15 1.30 -4.86
CA VAL A 90 7.90 0.20 -4.25
C VAL A 90 8.26 0.61 -2.84
N ASP A 91 7.65 -0.01 -1.83
CA ASP A 91 8.01 0.26 -0.44
C ASP A 91 9.41 -0.30 -0.12
N ASP A 92 10.06 0.20 0.94
CA ASP A 92 11.43 -0.15 1.32
C ASP A 92 11.60 -1.57 1.90
N ASP A 93 10.51 -2.35 1.89
CA ASP A 93 10.44 -3.76 2.25
C ASP A 93 9.81 -4.64 1.14
N ASN A 94 9.71 -4.10 -0.10
CA ASN A 94 9.11 -4.78 -1.24
C ASN A 94 10.15 -5.08 -2.32
N VAL A 95 10.46 -6.35 -2.53
CA VAL A 95 11.42 -6.83 -3.53
C VAL A 95 10.66 -7.23 -4.79
N LEU A 96 10.88 -6.52 -5.88
CA LEU A 96 10.26 -6.82 -7.18
C LEU A 96 10.90 -8.05 -7.85
N ASP A 97 10.11 -8.86 -8.55
CA ASP A 97 10.65 -9.86 -9.47
C ASP A 97 11.46 -9.20 -10.60
N LEU A 98 12.39 -9.93 -11.20
CA LEU A 98 13.37 -9.41 -12.17
C LEU A 98 12.76 -8.73 -13.40
N ASP A 99 11.61 -9.17 -13.86
CA ASP A 99 10.92 -8.70 -15.05
C ASP A 99 9.70 -7.79 -14.73
N TYR A 100 9.57 -7.38 -13.48
CA TYR A 100 8.40 -6.61 -13.00
C TYR A 100 8.13 -5.36 -13.84
N LEU A 101 9.15 -4.56 -14.12
CA LEU A 101 9.00 -3.32 -14.89
C LEU A 101 8.68 -3.60 -16.37
N GLU A 102 9.23 -4.65 -16.94
CA GLU A 102 8.93 -5.08 -18.32
C GLU A 102 7.48 -5.56 -18.44
N ILE A 103 7.02 -6.40 -17.50
CA ILE A 103 5.62 -6.86 -17.42
C ILE A 103 4.68 -5.67 -17.19
N THR A 104 5.06 -4.71 -16.34
CA THR A 104 4.30 -3.47 -16.12
C THR A 104 4.06 -2.71 -17.43
N LEU A 105 5.08 -2.55 -18.26
CA LEU A 105 4.93 -1.92 -19.58
C LEU A 105 4.06 -2.73 -20.52
N LYS A 106 4.18 -4.05 -20.52
CA LYS A 106 3.34 -4.94 -21.34
C LYS A 106 1.87 -4.78 -20.95
N ILE A 107 1.54 -4.87 -19.66
CA ILE A 107 0.17 -4.69 -19.17
C ILE A 107 -0.38 -3.33 -19.56
N SER A 108 0.42 -2.28 -19.46
CA SER A 108 -0.03 -0.92 -19.82
C SER A 108 -0.43 -0.77 -21.28
N LYS A 109 0.16 -1.57 -22.17
CA LYS A 109 -0.16 -1.61 -23.61
C LYS A 109 -1.34 -2.50 -23.90
N ASP A 110 -1.37 -3.70 -23.30
CA ASP A 110 -2.40 -4.71 -23.54
C ASP A 110 -3.75 -4.32 -22.93
N PHE A 111 -3.74 -3.55 -21.84
CA PHE A 111 -4.91 -3.14 -21.07
C PHE A 111 -5.00 -1.60 -20.94
N ALA A 112 -5.20 -0.91 -22.07
CA ALA A 112 -5.25 0.56 -22.10
C ALA A 112 -6.35 1.16 -21.19
N ILE A 113 -7.40 0.38 -20.90
CA ILE A 113 -8.53 0.77 -20.05
C ILE A 113 -8.22 0.71 -18.55
N ILE A 114 -7.08 0.16 -18.13
CA ILE A 114 -6.70 0.04 -16.72
C ILE A 114 -5.81 1.22 -16.35
N GLY A 115 -6.20 1.94 -15.29
CA GLY A 115 -5.49 3.11 -14.78
C GLY A 115 -4.57 2.81 -13.61
N ALA A 116 -4.91 1.80 -12.79
CA ALA A 116 -4.10 1.34 -11.66
C ALA A 116 -4.10 -0.19 -11.60
N TRP A 117 -2.93 -0.80 -11.40
CA TRP A 117 -2.80 -2.25 -11.35
C TRP A 117 -1.66 -2.69 -10.44
N GLY A 118 -1.67 -3.95 -10.09
CA GLY A 118 -0.64 -4.58 -9.28
C GLY A 118 -0.65 -6.10 -9.48
N GLY A 119 0.05 -6.79 -8.62
CA GLY A 119 0.22 -8.23 -8.71
C GLY A 119 0.12 -8.93 -7.37
N GLN A 120 0.66 -10.12 -7.34
CA GLN A 120 0.77 -10.95 -6.16
C GLN A 120 1.81 -10.36 -5.20
N VAL A 121 1.54 -10.42 -3.92
CA VAL A 121 2.47 -10.01 -2.85
C VAL A 121 2.74 -11.22 -1.97
N ILE A 122 3.93 -11.79 -2.15
CA ILE A 122 4.35 -13.03 -1.50
C ILE A 122 5.12 -12.68 -0.22
N PRO A 123 4.74 -13.21 0.95
CA PRO A 123 5.45 -12.92 2.19
C PRO A 123 6.80 -13.64 2.27
N GLU A 124 7.87 -12.93 2.60
CA GLU A 124 9.13 -13.49 3.12
C GLU A 124 9.23 -13.16 4.60
N LEU A 125 9.03 -14.16 5.45
CA LEU A 125 9.08 -14.00 6.90
C LEU A 125 10.53 -14.19 7.38
N GLU A 126 11.09 -13.24 8.13
CA GLU A 126 12.44 -13.38 8.72
C GLU A 126 12.52 -14.57 9.68
N GLU A 127 11.43 -14.89 10.38
CA GLU A 127 11.33 -15.99 11.33
C GLU A 127 10.04 -16.79 11.12
N LYS A 128 10.02 -18.01 11.63
CA LYS A 128 8.81 -18.83 11.62
C LYS A 128 7.68 -18.13 12.37
N PRO A 129 6.49 -18.00 11.77
CA PRO A 129 5.37 -17.34 12.43
C PRO A 129 4.95 -18.13 13.68
N PRO A 130 4.48 -17.44 14.74
CA PRO A 130 3.90 -18.09 15.90
C PRO A 130 2.77 -19.08 15.51
N GLU A 131 2.64 -20.18 16.26
CA GLU A 131 1.63 -21.23 15.94
C GLU A 131 0.20 -20.69 15.79
N TRP A 132 -0.15 -19.69 16.59
CA TRP A 132 -1.49 -19.10 16.52
C TRP A 132 -1.77 -18.34 15.20
N ILE A 133 -0.75 -17.84 14.51
CA ILE A 133 -0.90 -17.24 13.17
C ILE A 133 -1.25 -18.31 12.14
N LYS A 134 -0.68 -19.50 12.26
CA LYS A 134 -0.93 -20.61 11.32
C LYS A 134 -2.41 -21.03 11.29
N THR A 135 -3.15 -20.83 12.38
CA THR A 135 -4.59 -21.20 12.45
C THR A 135 -5.48 -20.38 11.51
N ASP A 136 -5.06 -19.15 11.16
CA ASP A 136 -5.77 -18.26 10.24
C ASP A 136 -4.76 -17.38 9.46
N GLN A 137 -3.68 -18.03 8.99
CA GLN A 137 -2.52 -17.37 8.37
C GLN A 137 -2.92 -16.48 7.20
N LYS A 138 -3.85 -16.94 6.37
CA LYS A 138 -4.32 -16.18 5.20
C LYS A 138 -4.88 -14.81 5.60
N ASN A 139 -5.70 -14.73 6.62
CA ASN A 139 -6.30 -13.47 7.06
C ASN A 139 -5.29 -12.53 7.73
N TYR A 140 -4.36 -13.06 8.54
CA TYR A 140 -3.32 -12.24 9.16
C TYR A 140 -2.34 -11.69 8.12
N LEU A 141 -1.89 -12.52 7.18
CA LEU A 141 -1.02 -12.08 6.09
C LEU A 141 -1.73 -11.13 5.13
N TYR A 142 -3.04 -11.33 4.90
CA TYR A 142 -3.86 -10.39 4.13
C TYR A 142 -3.86 -8.99 4.75
N SER A 143 -3.91 -8.87 6.07
CA SER A 143 -3.80 -7.58 6.78
C SER A 143 -2.42 -6.92 6.60
N LEU A 144 -1.38 -7.72 6.31
CA LEU A 144 -0.02 -7.28 5.98
C LEU A 144 0.19 -7.08 4.48
N ALA A 145 -0.87 -6.81 3.72
CA ALA A 145 -0.88 -6.60 2.27
C ALA A 145 -0.49 -7.83 1.42
N CYS A 146 -0.30 -9.04 2.01
CA CYS A 146 0.01 -10.22 1.22
C CYS A 146 -1.20 -10.67 0.42
N ARG A 147 -1.00 -10.93 -0.87
CA ARG A 147 -2.06 -11.27 -1.84
C ARG A 147 -1.55 -12.35 -2.79
N GLU A 148 -2.21 -13.49 -2.78
CA GLU A 148 -2.00 -14.56 -3.75
C GLU A 148 -3.31 -14.90 -4.42
N PHE A 149 -3.31 -15.02 -5.73
CA PHE A 149 -4.49 -15.31 -6.55
C PHE A 149 -4.07 -16.09 -7.80
N ASP A 150 -5.01 -16.84 -8.39
CA ASP A 150 -4.78 -17.80 -9.46
C ASP A 150 -5.13 -17.32 -10.86
N ARG A 151 -5.74 -16.13 -10.97
CA ARG A 151 -6.17 -15.56 -12.25
C ARG A 151 -6.11 -14.03 -12.23
N ASP A 152 -5.92 -13.48 -13.41
CA ASP A 152 -6.02 -12.04 -13.63
C ASP A 152 -7.45 -11.57 -13.48
N SER A 153 -7.62 -10.37 -12.94
CA SER A 153 -8.94 -9.77 -12.73
C SER A 153 -8.87 -8.26 -12.83
N TRP A 154 -9.89 -7.65 -13.43
CA TRP A 154 -9.98 -6.19 -13.53
C TRP A 154 -11.44 -5.73 -13.50
N SER A 155 -11.66 -4.47 -13.10
CA SER A 155 -12.98 -3.84 -13.06
C SER A 155 -12.84 -2.32 -13.09
N ASN A 156 -13.84 -1.65 -13.64
CA ASN A 156 -13.99 -0.19 -13.54
C ASN A 156 -14.99 0.23 -12.45
N LEU A 157 -15.48 -0.72 -11.65
CA LEU A 157 -16.40 -0.44 -10.57
C LEU A 157 -15.64 -0.07 -9.29
N LEU A 158 -16.04 1.01 -8.64
CA LEU A 158 -15.54 1.39 -7.32
C LEU A 158 -15.83 0.29 -6.28
N HIS A 159 -14.95 0.20 -5.28
CA HIS A 159 -15.08 -0.72 -4.16
C HIS A 159 -15.03 -2.21 -4.51
N GLN A 160 -14.48 -2.56 -5.68
CA GLN A 160 -14.20 -3.93 -6.07
C GLN A 160 -12.83 -4.36 -5.51
N HIS A 161 -12.77 -4.73 -4.24
CA HIS A 161 -11.50 -5.07 -3.55
C HIS A 161 -10.75 -6.25 -4.19
N THR A 162 -11.44 -7.13 -4.91
CA THR A 162 -10.82 -8.27 -5.64
C THR A 162 -10.01 -7.84 -6.85
N THR A 163 -10.24 -6.64 -7.38
CA THR A 163 -9.52 -6.09 -8.54
C THR A 163 -8.66 -4.87 -8.16
N THR A 164 -8.76 -4.40 -6.92
CA THR A 164 -8.01 -3.23 -6.44
C THR A 164 -6.64 -3.65 -5.96
N PRO A 165 -5.56 -3.13 -6.56
CA PRO A 165 -4.20 -3.42 -6.10
C PRO A 165 -3.94 -2.78 -4.74
N CYS A 166 -3.01 -3.36 -3.97
CA CYS A 166 -2.46 -2.74 -2.77
C CYS A 166 -1.21 -1.90 -3.09
N GLY A 167 -0.70 -1.15 -2.12
CA GLY A 167 0.44 -0.25 -2.28
C GLY A 167 1.76 -0.94 -2.67
N ALA A 168 1.92 -2.22 -2.32
CA ALA A 168 3.11 -3.01 -2.63
C ALA A 168 3.20 -3.29 -4.13
N GLY A 169 4.13 -2.65 -4.82
CA GLY A 169 4.28 -2.76 -6.28
C GLY A 169 3.15 -2.09 -7.07
N LEU A 170 2.42 -1.14 -6.50
CA LEU A 170 1.32 -0.44 -7.19
C LEU A 170 1.81 0.29 -8.44
N CYS A 171 1.25 -0.07 -9.59
CA CYS A 171 1.46 0.58 -10.86
C CYS A 171 0.28 1.51 -11.16
N VAL A 172 0.56 2.76 -11.56
CA VAL A 172 -0.48 3.76 -11.83
C VAL A 172 -0.10 4.56 -13.07
N ARG A 173 -1.05 4.82 -13.96
CA ARG A 173 -0.82 5.78 -15.04
C ARG A 173 -0.63 7.18 -14.49
N LYS A 174 0.30 7.94 -15.07
CA LYS A 174 0.60 9.32 -14.63
C LYS A 174 -0.67 10.18 -14.53
N ILE A 175 -1.59 10.08 -15.50
CA ILE A 175 -2.85 10.83 -15.49
C ILE A 175 -3.72 10.53 -14.26
N VAL A 176 -3.72 9.28 -13.77
CA VAL A 176 -4.44 8.89 -12.53
C VAL A 176 -3.75 9.48 -11.31
N ALA A 177 -2.42 9.37 -11.24
CA ALA A 177 -1.63 9.90 -10.13
C ALA A 177 -1.75 11.42 -10.03
N ASP A 178 -1.71 12.14 -11.16
CA ASP A 178 -1.89 13.59 -11.21
C ASP A 178 -3.29 13.99 -10.75
N LYS A 179 -4.33 13.26 -11.21
CA LYS A 179 -5.70 13.52 -10.76
C LYS A 179 -5.90 13.27 -9.27
N TYR A 180 -5.29 12.20 -8.75
CA TYR A 180 -5.26 11.94 -7.31
C TYR A 180 -4.60 13.10 -6.55
N ALA A 181 -3.38 13.47 -6.94
CA ALA A 181 -2.65 14.57 -6.30
C ALA A 181 -3.43 15.89 -6.32
N GLU A 182 -4.10 16.21 -7.42
CA GLU A 182 -5.00 17.37 -7.52
C GLU A 182 -6.16 17.27 -6.51
N SER A 183 -6.83 16.11 -6.47
CA SER A 183 -8.05 15.92 -5.67
C SER A 183 -7.83 15.96 -4.17
N ILE A 184 -6.65 15.56 -3.69
CA ILE A 184 -6.36 15.51 -2.24
C ILE A 184 -5.56 16.70 -1.73
N ARG A 185 -5.05 17.59 -2.61
CA ARG A 185 -4.16 18.71 -2.26
C ARG A 185 -4.69 19.56 -1.10
N ASN A 186 -5.99 19.77 -1.05
CA ASN A 186 -6.65 20.63 -0.07
C ASN A 186 -7.56 19.83 0.88
N ASP A 187 -7.42 18.51 0.93
CA ASP A 187 -8.18 17.65 1.83
C ASP A 187 -7.27 17.07 2.93
N PRO A 188 -7.21 17.71 4.12
CA PRO A 188 -6.35 17.25 5.22
C PRO A 188 -6.68 15.82 5.69
N ARG A 189 -7.94 15.37 5.57
CA ARG A 189 -8.37 14.02 5.97
C ARG A 189 -7.77 12.97 5.04
N ARG A 190 -7.83 13.19 3.72
CA ARG A 190 -7.23 12.29 2.73
C ARG A 190 -5.70 12.29 2.81
N ILE A 191 -5.07 13.45 3.02
CA ILE A 191 -3.61 13.55 3.26
C ILE A 191 -3.21 12.80 4.53
N GLY A 192 -4.06 12.76 5.54
CA GLY A 192 -3.82 12.09 6.82
C GLY A 192 -4.02 10.57 6.81
N MET A 193 -4.51 9.97 5.71
CA MET A 193 -4.84 8.54 5.66
C MET A 193 -3.63 7.61 5.68
N GLY A 194 -2.51 7.98 5.10
CA GLY A 194 -1.29 7.16 5.05
C GLY A 194 -0.62 7.00 6.42
N ARG A 195 0.28 6.04 6.52
CA ARG A 195 1.07 5.81 7.74
C ARG A 195 1.86 7.05 8.13
N LYS A 196 1.86 7.36 9.44
CA LYS A 196 2.61 8.49 10.00
C LYS A 196 3.13 8.13 11.39
N GLY A 197 4.45 7.99 11.53
CA GLY A 197 5.07 7.57 12.78
C GLY A 197 4.46 6.24 13.29
N ASN A 198 3.90 6.25 14.49
CA ASN A 198 3.29 5.06 15.11
C ASN A 198 1.82 4.80 14.71
N LEU A 199 1.23 5.65 13.86
CA LEU A 199 -0.13 5.46 13.37
C LEU A 199 -0.14 4.46 12.22
N LEU A 200 -0.94 3.40 12.37
CA LEU A 200 -1.09 2.33 11.37
C LEU A 200 -2.32 2.56 10.48
N THR A 201 -2.60 3.83 10.16
CA THR A 201 -3.59 4.22 9.15
C THR A 201 -3.11 3.80 7.75
N SER A 202 -4.02 3.63 6.81
CA SER A 202 -3.76 3.11 5.47
C SER A 202 -4.84 3.61 4.49
N CYS A 203 -4.98 2.94 3.35
CA CYS A 203 -5.97 3.18 2.30
C CYS A 203 -5.68 4.38 1.37
N GLU A 204 -4.53 5.07 1.51
CA GLU A 204 -4.10 6.08 0.54
C GLU A 204 -3.77 5.46 -0.82
N ASP A 205 -3.27 4.22 -0.83
CA ASP A 205 -3.03 3.40 -2.03
C ASP A 205 -4.34 2.98 -2.71
N THR A 206 -5.32 2.56 -1.90
CA THR A 206 -6.66 2.21 -2.37
C THR A 206 -7.37 3.44 -2.95
N ASP A 207 -7.25 4.61 -2.30
CA ASP A 207 -7.81 5.87 -2.76
C ASP A 207 -7.17 6.33 -4.08
N LEU A 208 -5.84 6.18 -4.20
CA LEU A 208 -5.12 6.41 -5.44
C LEU A 208 -5.59 5.46 -6.55
N ALA A 209 -5.73 4.17 -6.26
CA ALA A 209 -6.21 3.19 -7.24
C ALA A 209 -7.66 3.48 -7.68
N PHE A 210 -8.56 3.84 -6.75
CA PHE A 210 -9.95 4.18 -7.08
C PHE A 210 -10.07 5.45 -7.93
N THR A 211 -9.09 6.35 -7.88
CA THR A 211 -9.05 7.51 -8.76
C THR A 211 -9.00 7.11 -10.25
N ALA A 212 -8.50 5.92 -10.58
CA ALA A 212 -8.61 5.38 -11.94
C ALA A 212 -10.07 5.24 -12.38
N CYS A 213 -10.94 4.72 -11.51
CA CYS A 213 -12.36 4.58 -11.78
C CYS A 213 -13.07 5.95 -11.89
N ASP A 214 -12.65 6.94 -11.09
CA ASP A 214 -13.23 8.29 -11.13
C ASP A 214 -13.05 8.99 -12.49
N ILE A 215 -12.00 8.62 -13.24
CA ILE A 215 -11.73 9.17 -14.59
C ILE A 215 -12.09 8.21 -15.73
N GLY A 216 -12.90 7.18 -15.44
CA GLY A 216 -13.41 6.24 -16.43
C GLY A 216 -12.46 5.10 -16.82
N LEU A 217 -11.35 4.94 -16.10
CA LEU A 217 -10.47 3.79 -16.22
C LEU A 217 -10.85 2.72 -15.19
N GLY A 218 -10.11 1.61 -15.15
CA GLY A 218 -10.32 0.53 -14.19
C GLY A 218 -9.10 0.25 -13.30
N THR A 219 -9.30 -0.68 -12.37
CA THR A 219 -8.24 -1.29 -11.58
C THR A 219 -8.04 -2.75 -11.98
N GLY A 220 -6.83 -3.31 -11.78
CA GLY A 220 -6.54 -4.69 -12.14
C GLY A 220 -5.50 -5.35 -11.23
N GLN A 221 -5.59 -6.68 -11.15
CA GLN A 221 -4.60 -7.54 -10.51
C GLN A 221 -4.15 -8.63 -11.49
N PHE A 222 -2.83 -8.79 -11.66
CA PHE A 222 -2.22 -9.65 -12.66
C PHE A 222 -1.27 -10.67 -12.01
N THR A 223 -1.48 -11.93 -12.29
CA THR A 223 -0.71 -13.06 -11.74
C THR A 223 0.76 -13.03 -12.14
N SER A 224 1.06 -12.39 -13.26
CA SER A 224 2.42 -12.25 -13.79
C SER A 224 3.27 -11.22 -13.03
N LEU A 225 2.68 -10.28 -12.33
CA LEU A 225 3.40 -9.35 -11.46
C LEU A 225 3.56 -9.94 -10.06
N LYS A 226 4.80 -9.99 -9.56
CA LYS A 226 5.09 -10.53 -8.23
C LYS A 226 6.03 -9.63 -7.46
N VAL A 227 5.71 -9.48 -6.20
CA VAL A 227 6.50 -8.74 -5.20
C VAL A 227 6.73 -9.64 -4.00
N THR A 228 7.95 -9.71 -3.52
CA THR A 228 8.26 -10.33 -2.22
C THR A 228 8.21 -9.25 -1.14
N HIS A 229 7.33 -9.42 -0.15
CA HIS A 229 7.20 -8.51 0.99
C HIS A 229 8.00 -9.07 2.18
N LEU A 230 9.03 -8.34 2.60
CA LEU A 230 9.89 -8.68 3.72
C LEU A 230 9.19 -8.35 5.04
N ILE A 231 8.88 -9.37 5.84
CA ILE A 231 8.08 -9.20 7.07
C ILE A 231 8.91 -9.56 8.29
N PRO A 232 9.24 -8.58 9.15
CA PRO A 232 9.97 -8.81 10.38
C PRO A 232 9.10 -9.46 11.46
N PRO A 233 9.69 -10.17 12.45
CA PRO A 233 8.96 -10.83 13.53
C PRO A 233 8.04 -9.89 14.31
N SER A 234 8.42 -8.63 14.49
CA SER A 234 7.63 -7.63 15.20
C SER A 234 6.27 -7.34 14.55
N ARG A 235 6.15 -7.51 13.22
CA ARG A 235 4.85 -7.38 12.51
C ARG A 235 3.94 -8.60 12.70
N LEU A 236 4.46 -9.71 13.21
CA LEU A 236 3.70 -10.93 13.51
C LEU A 236 3.27 -11.01 14.98
N GLU A 237 3.60 -10.03 15.79
CA GLU A 237 3.18 -9.96 17.19
C GLU A 237 1.69 -9.60 17.30
N GLU A 238 0.98 -10.23 18.28
CA GLU A 238 -0.46 -10.03 18.44
C GLU A 238 -0.82 -8.55 18.67
N HIS A 239 -0.03 -7.84 19.48
CA HIS A 239 -0.29 -6.43 19.77
C HIS A 239 -0.15 -5.55 18.51
N TYR A 240 0.82 -5.83 17.63
CA TYR A 240 0.98 -5.13 16.37
C TYR A 240 -0.22 -5.37 15.44
N LEU A 241 -0.61 -6.64 15.27
CA LEU A 241 -1.74 -7.00 14.40
C LEU A 241 -3.09 -6.46 14.92
N LEU A 242 -3.28 -6.37 16.24
CA LEU A 242 -4.46 -5.72 16.83
C LEU A 242 -4.50 -4.22 16.49
N ARG A 243 -3.38 -3.51 16.66
CA ARG A 243 -3.28 -2.08 16.28
C ARG A 243 -3.47 -1.89 14.77
N LEU A 244 -2.89 -2.77 13.96
CA LEU A 244 -3.06 -2.75 12.51
C LEU A 244 -4.54 -2.95 12.13
N THR A 245 -5.23 -3.92 12.75
CA THR A 245 -6.66 -4.18 12.53
C THR A 245 -7.50 -2.95 12.88
N GLU A 246 -7.21 -2.27 14.00
CA GLU A 246 -7.87 -1.03 14.39
C GLU A 246 -7.66 0.07 13.34
N GLY A 247 -6.40 0.28 12.90
CA GLY A 247 -6.04 1.28 11.91
C GLY A 247 -6.67 1.02 10.53
N LEU A 248 -6.64 -0.23 10.05
CA LEU A 248 -7.27 -0.62 8.79
C LEU A 248 -8.80 -0.42 8.82
N SER A 249 -9.44 -0.76 9.94
CA SER A 249 -10.90 -0.60 10.09
C SER A 249 -11.31 0.86 10.16
N TYR A 250 -10.51 1.70 10.84
CA TYR A 250 -10.69 3.14 10.85
C TYR A 250 -10.55 3.71 9.43
N SER A 251 -9.43 3.43 8.76
CA SER A 251 -9.12 4.00 7.45
C SER A 251 -10.09 3.55 6.37
N GLY A 252 -10.48 2.26 6.37
CA GLY A 252 -11.48 1.75 5.43
C GLY A 252 -12.85 2.42 5.61
N THR A 253 -13.28 2.67 6.87
CA THR A 253 -14.53 3.38 7.15
C THR A 253 -14.46 4.84 6.69
N MET A 254 -13.33 5.51 6.93
CA MET A 254 -13.12 6.89 6.48
C MET A 254 -13.09 6.99 4.95
N LEU A 255 -12.36 6.08 4.27
CA LEU A 255 -12.31 6.05 2.81
C LEU A 255 -13.70 5.84 2.20
N ASP A 256 -14.45 4.85 2.69
CA ASP A 256 -15.81 4.58 2.23
C ASP A 256 -16.70 5.83 2.36
N TYR A 257 -16.63 6.51 3.50
CA TYR A 257 -17.39 7.76 3.72
C TYR A 257 -16.97 8.88 2.77
N MET A 258 -15.65 9.13 2.63
CA MET A 258 -15.13 10.18 1.73
C MET A 258 -15.46 9.90 0.26
N ARG A 259 -15.70 8.64 -0.09
CA ARG A 259 -16.13 8.21 -1.43
C ARG A 259 -17.64 8.00 -1.55
N GLY A 260 -18.41 8.60 -0.65
CA GLY A 260 -19.89 8.70 -0.75
C GLY A 260 -20.66 7.48 -0.27
N LYS A 261 -20.01 6.49 0.35
CA LYS A 261 -20.76 5.42 1.02
C LYS A 261 -21.31 5.88 2.37
N LEU A 262 -22.52 5.44 2.66
CA LEU A 262 -23.09 5.68 3.99
C LEU A 262 -22.26 4.98 5.07
N PRO A 263 -22.01 5.66 6.20
CA PRO A 263 -21.31 5.04 7.33
C PRO A 263 -22.01 3.77 7.83
N PRO A 264 -21.25 2.77 8.30
CA PRO A 264 -21.85 1.54 8.81
C PRO A 264 -22.73 1.83 10.01
N GLN A 265 -23.96 1.30 9.98
CA GLN A 265 -24.88 1.42 11.12
C GLN A 265 -24.43 0.53 12.27
N GLN A 266 -24.62 0.99 13.50
CA GLN A 266 -24.40 0.17 14.68
C GLN A 266 -25.48 -0.93 14.75
N THR A 267 -25.04 -2.17 14.82
CA THR A 267 -25.91 -3.33 14.92
C THR A 267 -25.72 -4.03 16.27
N TRP A 268 -26.57 -5.01 16.59
CA TRP A 268 -26.39 -5.85 17.79
C TRP A 268 -24.99 -6.53 17.83
N LYS A 269 -24.36 -6.74 16.67
CA LYS A 269 -22.99 -7.26 16.57
C LYS A 269 -21.95 -6.34 17.18
N SER A 270 -22.21 -5.03 17.32
CA SER A 270 -21.33 -4.10 18.04
C SER A 270 -21.51 -4.13 19.57
N SER A 271 -22.41 -4.96 20.09
CA SER A 271 -22.72 -5.07 21.52
C SER A 271 -21.68 -5.89 22.31
N LYS A 272 -21.59 -5.62 23.62
CA LYS A 272 -20.79 -6.42 24.55
C LYS A 272 -21.23 -7.89 24.61
N ILE A 273 -22.53 -8.15 24.39
CA ILE A 273 -23.11 -9.50 24.38
C ILE A 273 -22.55 -10.31 23.21
N TYR A 274 -22.44 -9.69 22.04
CA TYR A 274 -21.84 -10.37 20.88
C TYR A 274 -20.35 -10.65 21.08
N LEU A 275 -19.61 -9.73 21.71
CA LEU A 275 -18.21 -9.96 22.07
C LEU A 275 -18.06 -11.15 23.03
N LEU A 276 -18.94 -11.26 24.04
CA LEU A 276 -18.96 -12.40 24.95
C LEU A 276 -19.24 -13.71 24.20
N TYR A 277 -20.23 -13.72 23.30
CA TYR A 277 -20.52 -14.85 22.42
C TYR A 277 -19.29 -15.27 21.60
N LEU A 278 -18.61 -14.31 20.94
CA LEU A 278 -17.39 -14.59 20.18
C LEU A 278 -16.30 -15.20 21.06
N ARG A 279 -16.12 -14.67 22.28
CA ARG A 279 -15.12 -15.16 23.24
C ARG A 279 -15.39 -16.61 23.64
N LEU A 280 -16.63 -16.95 23.91
CA LEU A 280 -17.04 -18.30 24.30
C LEU A 280 -16.99 -19.29 23.12
N ARG A 281 -17.39 -18.85 21.94
CA ARG A 281 -17.50 -19.73 20.76
C ARG A 281 -16.20 -19.90 19.99
N TYR A 282 -15.37 -18.86 19.91
CA TYR A 282 -14.18 -18.81 19.04
C TYR A 282 -12.89 -18.43 19.78
N GLY A 283 -12.95 -18.24 21.09
CA GLY A 283 -11.80 -17.95 21.95
C GLY A 283 -11.48 -16.45 22.10
N VAL A 284 -10.62 -16.18 23.06
CA VAL A 284 -10.25 -14.81 23.48
C VAL A 284 -9.62 -14.01 22.34
N ARG A 285 -8.70 -14.63 21.58
CA ARG A 285 -7.96 -13.91 20.50
C ARG A 285 -8.91 -13.38 19.44
N ARG A 286 -9.81 -14.21 18.92
CA ARG A 286 -10.78 -13.78 17.90
C ARG A 286 -11.70 -12.66 18.40
N SER A 287 -12.10 -12.69 19.67
CA SER A 287 -12.87 -11.59 20.26
C SER A 287 -12.07 -10.29 20.35
N ARG A 288 -10.75 -10.34 20.64
CA ARG A 288 -9.87 -9.17 20.67
C ARG A 288 -9.71 -8.52 19.29
N PHE A 289 -9.51 -9.33 18.24
CA PHE A 289 -9.45 -8.79 16.86
C PHE A 289 -10.77 -8.16 16.44
N TYR A 290 -11.89 -8.78 16.78
CA TYR A 290 -13.20 -8.16 16.52
C TYR A 290 -13.38 -6.85 17.29
N GLU A 291 -12.96 -6.80 18.55
CA GLU A 291 -13.00 -5.58 19.36
C GLU A 291 -12.12 -4.46 18.75
N ALA A 292 -10.94 -4.80 18.26
CA ALA A 292 -10.06 -3.87 17.54
C ALA A 292 -10.74 -3.31 16.27
N THR A 293 -11.40 -4.17 15.48
CA THR A 293 -12.21 -3.75 14.33
C THR A 293 -13.30 -2.76 14.74
N GLN A 294 -14.10 -3.11 15.78
CA GLN A 294 -15.16 -2.23 16.25
C GLN A 294 -14.66 -0.91 16.83
N LYS A 295 -13.46 -0.92 17.42
CA LYS A 295 -12.81 0.29 17.94
C LYS A 295 -12.42 1.22 16.79
N GLY A 296 -11.80 0.70 15.73
CA GLY A 296 -11.46 1.48 14.54
C GLY A 296 -12.70 2.11 13.89
N ILE A 297 -13.77 1.33 13.68
CA ILE A 297 -15.03 1.84 13.14
C ILE A 297 -15.62 2.95 14.02
N ARG A 298 -15.66 2.78 15.35
CA ARG A 298 -16.18 3.81 16.26
C ARG A 298 -15.38 5.11 16.22
N LEU A 299 -14.05 5.02 16.11
CA LEU A 299 -13.19 6.18 15.97
C LEU A 299 -13.50 6.94 14.66
N ALA A 300 -13.65 6.23 13.55
CA ALA A 300 -14.03 6.83 12.27
C ALA A 300 -15.41 7.50 12.34
N LEU A 301 -16.41 6.82 12.90
CA LEU A 301 -17.76 7.37 13.04
C LEU A 301 -17.80 8.63 13.91
N LYS A 302 -16.97 8.69 14.96
CA LYS A 302 -16.83 9.88 15.80
C LYS A 302 -16.25 11.07 15.02
N GLU A 303 -15.26 10.82 14.16
CA GLU A 303 -14.65 11.86 13.33
C GLU A 303 -15.57 12.33 12.20
N ILE A 304 -16.36 11.42 11.61
CA ILE A 304 -17.36 11.73 10.59
C ILE A 304 -18.49 12.63 11.14
N ALA A 305 -18.82 12.46 12.44
CA ALA A 305 -19.90 13.21 13.09
C ALA A 305 -19.50 14.62 13.56
N ASN A 306 -18.18 14.91 13.62
CA ASN A 306 -17.62 16.21 13.95
C ASN A 306 -17.34 17.06 12.70
#